data_971e512bc217cbe45bd6df341c0caca8
#
_entry.id   971e512bc217cbe45bd6df341c0caca8
#
_cell.length_a   1.000
_cell.length_b   1.000
_cell.length_c   1.000
_cell.angle_alpha   90.00
_cell.angle_beta   90.00
_cell.angle_gamma   90.00
#
_symmetry.space_group_name_H-M   'P 1'
#
loop_
_entity.id
_entity.type
_entity.pdbx_description
1 polymer ?
#
loop_
_entity_poly.entity_id
_entity_poly.type
_entity_poly.pdbx_seq_one_letter_code
_entity_poly.pdbx_strand_id
1 'polypeptide(L)'
;MHPLVKNTIKFFLFLAVSAFLFWLVYRDQNWDELLTVLKEDVNYFWIGVACVMGIASHVSRALRWQLLTASMGYRISFGNSFMGVMIGYFANLAIPRMGEFTRCGVVSKYEEVPFSKLLGTVVTERVIDMMILLFLTLIVVITQFKQVGIFLDNNQEIEEKVVNMFHSSWMLLVLVVLAAVGWLFWRLIRKTRFKER
;
A
#
# COMPACT_ATOMS: atom_id res chain seq x y z
N MET A 1 -13.79 -20.12 -34.61
CA MET A 1 -12.52 -19.37 -34.43
C MET A 1 -11.73 -20.02 -33.32
N HIS A 2 -10.48 -20.41 -33.60
CA HIS A 2 -9.60 -21.06 -32.63
C HIS A 2 -9.41 -20.14 -31.41
N PRO A 3 -9.47 -20.64 -30.16
CA PRO A 3 -9.37 -19.81 -28.94
C PRO A 3 -8.09 -18.96 -28.90
N LEU A 4 -6.99 -19.42 -29.54
CA LEU A 4 -5.74 -18.69 -29.69
C LEU A 4 -5.92 -17.39 -30.51
N VAL A 5 -6.63 -17.45 -31.64
CA VAL A 5 -6.86 -16.30 -32.53
C VAL A 5 -7.69 -15.22 -31.82
N LYS A 6 -8.71 -15.62 -31.05
CA LYS A 6 -9.54 -14.70 -30.26
C LYS A 6 -8.73 -13.97 -29.18
N ASN A 7 -7.81 -14.66 -28.53
CA ASN A 7 -6.95 -14.06 -27.50
C ASN A 7 -5.89 -13.11 -28.11
N THR A 8 -5.34 -13.48 -29.26
CA THR A 8 -4.39 -12.63 -30.00
C THR A 8 -5.07 -11.34 -30.49
N ILE A 9 -6.27 -11.43 -31.03
CA ILE A 9 -7.05 -10.25 -31.46
C ILE A 9 -7.33 -9.33 -30.27
N LYS A 10 -7.75 -9.88 -29.12
CA LYS A 10 -7.96 -9.09 -27.89
C LYS A 10 -6.69 -8.38 -27.45
N PHE A 11 -5.56 -9.08 -27.45
CA PHE A 11 -4.26 -8.50 -27.08
C PHE A 11 -3.90 -7.31 -27.97
N PHE A 12 -3.99 -7.46 -29.29
CA PHE A 12 -3.71 -6.36 -30.21
C PHE A 12 -4.71 -5.22 -30.11
N LEU A 13 -5.98 -5.51 -29.83
CA LEU A 13 -6.99 -4.48 -29.60
C LEU A 13 -6.64 -3.64 -28.35
N PHE A 14 -6.29 -4.29 -27.23
CA PHE A 14 -5.89 -3.57 -26.01
C PHE A 14 -4.60 -2.79 -26.22
N LEU A 15 -3.64 -3.35 -26.96
CA LEU A 15 -2.40 -2.66 -27.29
C LEU A 15 -2.68 -1.42 -28.15
N ALA A 16 -3.53 -1.53 -29.17
CA ALA A 16 -3.91 -0.41 -30.03
C ALA A 16 -4.66 0.69 -29.23
N VAL A 17 -5.58 0.31 -28.37
CA VAL A 17 -6.28 1.28 -27.49
C VAL A 17 -5.29 1.97 -26.56
N SER A 18 -4.36 1.23 -25.94
CA SER A 18 -3.34 1.81 -25.06
C SER A 18 -2.41 2.76 -25.81
N ALA A 19 -1.95 2.37 -27.01
CA ALA A 19 -1.13 3.21 -27.86
C ALA A 19 -1.87 4.48 -28.34
N PHE A 20 -3.15 4.35 -28.67
CA PHE A 20 -4.01 5.47 -29.03
C PHE A 20 -4.19 6.46 -27.88
N LEU A 21 -4.48 5.94 -26.68
CA LEU A 21 -4.61 6.79 -25.48
C LEU A 21 -3.29 7.48 -25.12
N PHE A 22 -2.18 6.75 -25.23
CA PHE A 22 -0.85 7.31 -25.04
C PHE A 22 -0.57 8.44 -26.03
N TRP A 23 -0.82 8.19 -27.32
CA TRP A 23 -0.67 9.21 -28.37
C TRP A 23 -1.57 10.43 -28.12
N LEU A 24 -2.84 10.22 -27.71
CA LEU A 24 -3.79 11.28 -27.44
C LEU A 24 -3.35 12.20 -26.28
N VAL A 25 -2.75 11.62 -25.25
CA VAL A 25 -2.25 12.36 -24.07
C VAL A 25 -0.99 13.15 -24.43
N TYR A 26 -0.11 12.56 -25.24
CA TYR A 26 1.23 13.12 -25.49
C TYR A 26 1.36 13.89 -26.82
N ARG A 27 0.34 13.88 -27.69
CA ARG A 27 0.41 14.53 -29.01
C ARG A 27 0.61 16.04 -28.96
N ASP A 28 0.06 16.69 -27.91
CA ASP A 28 0.10 18.14 -27.75
C ASP A 28 1.29 18.59 -26.86
N GLN A 29 2.15 17.64 -26.44
CA GLN A 29 3.34 17.93 -25.64
C GLN A 29 4.47 18.50 -26.49
N ASN A 30 5.09 19.59 -26.01
CA ASN A 30 6.29 20.16 -26.61
C ASN A 30 7.52 19.33 -26.21
N TRP A 31 7.95 18.43 -27.07
CA TRP A 31 9.08 17.52 -26.81
C TRP A 31 10.40 18.24 -26.62
N ASP A 32 10.62 19.39 -27.31
CA ASP A 32 11.84 20.17 -27.18
C ASP A 32 11.94 20.84 -25.82
N GLU A 33 10.85 21.38 -25.32
CA GLU A 33 10.77 21.95 -23.97
C GLU A 33 10.99 20.87 -22.90
N LEU A 34 10.36 19.71 -23.07
CA LEU A 34 10.52 18.58 -22.16
C LEU A 34 11.96 18.06 -22.10
N LEU A 35 12.62 17.97 -23.26
CA LEU A 35 14.03 17.60 -23.35
C LEU A 35 14.95 18.64 -22.72
N THR A 36 14.63 19.92 -22.85
CA THR A 36 15.40 21.01 -22.22
C THR A 36 15.28 20.93 -20.69
N VAL A 37 14.06 20.81 -20.17
CA VAL A 37 13.82 20.62 -18.73
C VAL A 37 14.56 19.40 -18.20
N LEU A 38 14.50 18.26 -18.91
CA LEU A 38 15.22 17.06 -18.51
C LEU A 38 16.74 17.23 -18.47
N LYS A 39 17.32 18.04 -19.35
CA LYS A 39 18.77 18.24 -19.40
C LYS A 39 19.29 19.31 -18.46
N GLU A 40 18.54 20.39 -18.26
CA GLU A 40 19.01 21.60 -17.60
C GLU A 40 18.45 21.74 -16.19
N ASP A 41 17.17 21.39 -15.96
CA ASP A 41 16.48 21.66 -14.70
C ASP A 41 16.42 20.44 -13.76
N VAL A 42 16.61 19.22 -14.30
CA VAL A 42 16.48 18.01 -13.49
C VAL A 42 17.78 17.67 -12.77
N ASN A 43 17.73 17.66 -11.46
CA ASN A 43 18.85 17.19 -10.64
C ASN A 43 18.78 15.66 -10.48
N TYR A 44 19.53 14.94 -11.32
CA TYR A 44 19.59 13.47 -11.34
C TYR A 44 20.09 12.84 -10.04
N PHE A 45 20.81 13.59 -9.21
CA PHE A 45 21.22 13.11 -7.89
C PHE A 45 20.01 12.77 -7.02
N TRP A 46 18.99 13.65 -6.98
CA TRP A 46 17.78 13.41 -6.21
C TRP A 46 16.94 12.25 -6.76
N ILE A 47 16.96 12.05 -8.07
CA ILE A 47 16.33 10.88 -8.69
C ILE A 47 17.03 9.61 -8.22
N GLY A 48 18.38 9.59 -8.22
CA GLY A 48 19.15 8.47 -7.69
C GLY A 48 18.82 8.18 -6.24
N VAL A 49 18.78 9.21 -5.38
CA VAL A 49 18.38 9.08 -3.96
C VAL A 49 16.97 8.49 -3.84
N ALA A 50 16.01 8.98 -4.62
CA ALA A 50 14.64 8.47 -4.61
C ALA A 50 14.57 6.99 -5.01
N CYS A 51 15.33 6.57 -6.03
CA CYS A 51 15.42 5.16 -6.43
C CYS A 51 16.00 4.28 -5.32
N VAL A 52 17.08 4.71 -4.67
CA VAL A 52 17.69 3.97 -3.55
C VAL A 52 16.71 3.86 -2.38
N MET A 53 16.04 4.94 -2.02
CA MET A 53 15.01 4.93 -0.96
C MET A 53 13.84 4.03 -1.32
N GLY A 54 13.43 3.98 -2.60
CA GLY A 54 12.41 3.08 -3.10
C GLY A 54 12.80 1.61 -2.91
N ILE A 55 14.01 1.24 -3.31
CA ILE A 55 14.54 -0.13 -3.12
C ILE A 55 14.63 -0.46 -1.62
N ALA A 56 15.15 0.45 -0.79
CA ALA A 56 15.22 0.27 0.65
C ALA A 56 13.85 0.04 1.29
N SER A 57 12.81 0.73 0.80
CA SER A 57 11.42 0.52 1.23
C SER A 57 10.95 -0.91 0.91
N HIS A 58 11.25 -1.43 -0.28
CA HIS A 58 10.88 -2.80 -0.66
C HIS A 58 11.65 -3.86 0.14
N VAL A 59 12.94 -3.63 0.41
CA VAL A 59 13.75 -4.47 1.29
C VAL A 59 13.17 -4.49 2.71
N SER A 60 12.87 -3.33 3.27
CA SER A 60 12.25 -3.22 4.60
C SER A 60 10.92 -3.99 4.69
N ARG A 61 10.09 -3.92 3.65
CA ARG A 61 8.84 -4.67 3.56
C ARG A 61 9.07 -6.19 3.53
N ALA A 62 10.06 -6.65 2.77
CA ALA A 62 10.41 -8.07 2.70
C ALA A 62 10.91 -8.59 4.06
N LEU A 63 11.76 -7.83 4.76
CA LEU A 63 12.26 -8.15 6.10
C LEU A 63 11.13 -8.20 7.14
N ARG A 64 10.23 -7.18 7.12
CA ARG A 64 9.05 -7.17 8.00
C ARG A 64 8.17 -8.41 7.79
N TRP A 65 7.99 -8.82 6.54
CA TRP A 65 7.21 -10.01 6.24
C TRP A 65 7.87 -11.30 6.73
N GLN A 66 9.20 -11.40 6.63
CA GLN A 66 9.96 -12.52 7.26
C GLN A 66 9.74 -12.57 8.79
N LEU A 67 9.75 -11.42 9.47
CA LEU A 67 9.51 -11.38 10.91
C LEU A 67 8.10 -11.84 11.26
N LEU A 68 7.09 -11.44 10.49
CA LEU A 68 5.72 -11.87 10.69
C LEU A 68 5.54 -13.38 10.46
N THR A 69 6.17 -13.94 9.43
CA THR A 69 6.12 -15.40 9.18
C THR A 69 6.90 -16.18 10.23
N ALA A 70 8.04 -15.66 10.67
CA ALA A 70 8.85 -16.29 11.73
C ALA A 70 8.08 -16.36 13.06
N SER A 71 7.28 -15.36 13.41
CA SER A 71 6.44 -15.37 14.61
C SER A 71 5.38 -16.48 14.62
N MET A 72 5.03 -17.00 13.43
CA MET A 72 4.11 -18.12 13.26
C MET A 72 4.84 -19.50 13.16
N GLY A 73 6.15 -19.51 13.32
CA GLY A 73 6.97 -20.72 13.25
C GLY A 73 7.46 -21.09 11.84
N TYR A 74 7.23 -20.23 10.83
CA TYR A 74 7.69 -20.47 9.46
C TYR A 74 8.84 -19.54 9.11
N ARG A 75 9.96 -20.10 8.63
CA ARG A 75 11.12 -19.33 8.16
C ARG A 75 11.12 -19.31 6.65
N ILE A 76 10.89 -18.15 6.06
CA ILE A 76 10.98 -17.93 4.61
C ILE A 76 12.32 -17.28 4.27
N SER A 77 12.89 -17.65 3.13
CA SER A 77 14.11 -17.06 2.61
C SER A 77 13.90 -15.57 2.27
N PHE A 78 14.94 -14.75 2.48
CA PHE A 78 14.88 -13.34 2.09
C PHE A 78 14.62 -13.17 0.59
N GLY A 79 15.30 -13.96 -0.25
CA GLY A 79 15.11 -13.93 -1.70
C GLY A 79 13.66 -14.18 -2.10
N ASN A 80 13.03 -15.22 -1.55
CA ASN A 80 11.65 -15.56 -1.86
C ASN A 80 10.66 -14.54 -1.29
N SER A 81 10.95 -13.97 -0.11
CA SER A 81 10.17 -12.86 0.45
C SER A 81 10.23 -11.62 -0.44
N PHE A 82 11.43 -11.20 -0.84
CA PHE A 82 11.64 -10.05 -1.70
C PHE A 82 11.02 -10.24 -3.09
N MET A 83 11.26 -11.38 -3.74
CA MET A 83 10.64 -11.72 -5.02
C MET A 83 9.12 -11.79 -4.93
N GLY A 84 8.58 -12.35 -3.84
CA GLY A 84 7.14 -12.36 -3.58
C GLY A 84 6.57 -10.94 -3.52
N VAL A 85 7.24 -10.01 -2.84
CA VAL A 85 6.85 -8.59 -2.80
C VAL A 85 6.89 -7.97 -4.20
N MET A 86 7.97 -8.18 -4.98
CA MET A 86 8.10 -7.65 -6.35
C MET A 86 7.01 -8.19 -7.27
N ILE A 87 6.76 -9.51 -7.26
CA ILE A 87 5.69 -10.13 -8.04
C ILE A 87 4.32 -9.58 -7.62
N GLY A 88 4.11 -9.34 -6.33
CA GLY A 88 2.91 -8.70 -5.83
C GLY A 88 2.68 -7.30 -6.43
N TYR A 89 3.72 -6.47 -6.48
CA TYR A 89 3.64 -5.15 -7.13
C TYR A 89 3.35 -5.26 -8.62
N PHE A 90 4.02 -6.17 -9.31
CA PHE A 90 3.77 -6.42 -10.73
C PHE A 90 2.33 -6.89 -10.99
N ALA A 91 1.80 -7.79 -10.16
CA ALA A 91 0.42 -8.26 -10.27
C ALA A 91 -0.61 -7.14 -10.04
N ASN A 92 -0.31 -6.16 -9.18
CA ASN A 92 -1.17 -5.00 -8.96
C ASN A 92 -1.25 -4.05 -10.17
N LEU A 93 -0.25 -4.06 -11.06
CA LEU A 93 -0.32 -3.32 -12.33
C LEU A 93 -1.34 -3.94 -13.29
N ALA A 94 -1.46 -5.28 -13.26
CA ALA A 94 -2.41 -5.99 -14.12
C ALA A 94 -3.84 -5.99 -13.56
N ILE A 95 -3.97 -6.28 -12.27
CA ILE A 95 -5.27 -6.36 -11.57
C ILE A 95 -5.14 -5.69 -10.20
N PRO A 96 -5.84 -4.59 -9.96
CA PRO A 96 -5.80 -3.89 -8.68
C PRO A 96 -6.12 -4.82 -7.50
N ARG A 97 -5.33 -4.75 -6.44
CA ARG A 97 -5.46 -5.54 -5.19
C ARG A 97 -5.12 -7.03 -5.29
N MET A 98 -4.78 -7.56 -6.48
CA MET A 98 -4.39 -8.98 -6.62
C MET A 98 -2.97 -9.26 -6.11
N GLY A 99 -2.12 -8.26 -5.95
CA GLY A 99 -0.73 -8.42 -5.53
C GLY A 99 -0.56 -9.12 -4.20
N GLU A 100 -1.44 -8.87 -3.24
CA GLU A 100 -1.38 -9.51 -1.92
C GLU A 100 -1.67 -11.01 -2.00
N PHE A 101 -2.65 -11.40 -2.80
CA PHE A 101 -2.95 -12.81 -3.06
C PHE A 101 -1.83 -13.48 -3.86
N THR A 102 -1.33 -12.82 -4.89
CA THR A 102 -0.27 -13.35 -5.76
C THR A 102 1.02 -13.59 -4.98
N ARG A 103 1.47 -12.62 -4.13
CA ARG A 103 2.66 -12.79 -3.32
C ARG A 103 2.54 -13.97 -2.35
N CYS A 104 1.36 -14.13 -1.72
CA CYS A 104 1.10 -15.26 -0.83
C CYS A 104 1.10 -16.58 -1.59
N GLY A 105 0.50 -16.63 -2.79
CA GLY A 105 0.46 -17.82 -3.62
C GLY A 105 1.85 -18.27 -4.07
N VAL A 106 2.67 -17.33 -4.51
CA VAL A 106 4.05 -17.61 -4.93
C VAL A 106 4.88 -18.16 -3.76
N VAL A 107 4.91 -17.44 -2.63
CA VAL A 107 5.72 -17.87 -1.47
C VAL A 107 5.18 -19.16 -0.86
N SER A 108 3.87 -19.37 -0.83
CA SER A 108 3.27 -20.65 -0.39
C SER A 108 3.80 -21.83 -1.20
N LYS A 109 3.97 -21.65 -2.51
CA LYS A 109 4.45 -22.70 -3.41
C LYS A 109 5.94 -23.01 -3.24
N TYR A 110 6.78 -22.00 -2.98
CA TYR A 110 8.23 -22.15 -2.91
C TYR A 110 8.76 -22.47 -1.51
N GLU A 111 8.05 -22.03 -0.47
CA GLU A 111 8.49 -22.21 0.93
C GLU A 111 7.61 -23.21 1.71
N GLU A 112 6.66 -23.87 1.03
CA GLU A 112 5.74 -24.86 1.61
C GLU A 112 4.94 -24.35 2.81
N VAL A 113 4.75 -23.04 2.91
CA VAL A 113 3.95 -22.41 3.96
C VAL A 113 2.48 -22.41 3.56
N PRO A 114 1.54 -22.81 4.41
CA PRO A 114 0.13 -22.79 4.07
C PRO A 114 -0.36 -21.38 3.68
N PHE A 115 -1.03 -21.28 2.53
CA PHE A 115 -1.52 -20.01 1.97
C PHE A 115 -2.36 -19.19 2.96
N SER A 116 -3.23 -19.86 3.73
CA SER A 116 -4.06 -19.23 4.76
C SER A 116 -3.24 -18.54 5.86
N LYS A 117 -2.09 -19.11 6.23
CA LYS A 117 -1.18 -18.49 7.21
C LYS A 117 -0.53 -17.25 6.64
N LEU A 118 -0.09 -17.28 5.38
CA LEU A 118 0.47 -16.11 4.70
C LEU A 118 -0.56 -15.00 4.53
N LEU A 119 -1.82 -15.32 4.20
CA LEU A 119 -2.90 -14.33 4.20
C LEU A 119 -3.12 -13.70 5.58
N GLY A 120 -3.04 -14.49 6.65
CA GLY A 120 -3.10 -13.97 8.03
C GLY A 120 -2.01 -12.93 8.31
N THR A 121 -0.78 -13.11 7.80
CA THR A 121 0.28 -12.09 7.93
C THR A 121 -0.03 -10.81 7.18
N VAL A 122 -0.66 -10.92 6.00
CA VAL A 122 -1.08 -9.75 5.22
C VAL A 122 -2.11 -8.93 5.99
N VAL A 123 -3.11 -9.58 6.56
CA VAL A 123 -4.12 -8.89 7.39
C VAL A 123 -3.47 -8.21 8.59
N THR A 124 -2.56 -8.91 9.30
CA THR A 124 -1.81 -8.35 10.42
C THR A 124 -0.97 -7.13 9.99
N GLU A 125 -0.30 -7.22 8.84
CA GLU A 125 0.44 -6.12 8.24
C GLU A 125 -0.46 -4.89 8.01
N ARG A 126 -1.66 -5.08 7.46
CA ARG A 126 -2.62 -3.99 7.23
C ARG A 126 -3.11 -3.35 8.52
N VAL A 127 -3.40 -4.15 9.52
CA VAL A 127 -3.82 -3.63 10.83
C VAL A 127 -2.71 -2.75 11.45
N ILE A 128 -1.46 -3.22 11.42
CA ILE A 128 -0.32 -2.46 11.94
C ILE A 128 -0.13 -1.16 11.13
N ASP A 129 -0.17 -1.23 9.80
CA ASP A 129 -0.04 -0.05 8.94
C ASP A 129 -1.13 0.99 9.22
N MET A 130 -2.39 0.55 9.40
CA MET A 130 -3.50 1.44 9.77
C MET A 130 -3.30 2.09 11.14
N MET A 131 -2.82 1.34 12.12
CA MET A 131 -2.52 1.89 13.46
C MET A 131 -1.41 2.95 13.41
N ILE A 132 -0.34 2.69 12.66
CA ILE A 132 0.76 3.64 12.47
C ILE A 132 0.26 4.89 11.74
N LEU A 133 -0.53 4.73 10.67
CA LEU A 133 -1.10 5.85 9.93
C LEU A 133 -1.97 6.73 10.83
N LEU A 134 -2.86 6.13 11.62
CA LEU A 134 -3.72 6.84 12.55
C LEU A 134 -2.90 7.60 13.61
N PHE A 135 -1.86 6.98 14.15
CA PHE A 135 -0.96 7.61 15.11
C PHE A 135 -0.21 8.80 14.50
N LEU A 136 0.34 8.65 13.29
CA LEU A 136 1.02 9.74 12.58
C LEU A 136 0.07 10.88 12.25
N THR A 137 -1.15 10.57 11.79
CA THR A 137 -2.18 11.58 11.52
C THR A 137 -2.52 12.36 12.79
N LEU A 138 -2.65 11.69 13.92
CA LEU A 138 -2.91 12.34 15.20
C LEU A 138 -1.77 13.30 15.58
N ILE A 139 -0.51 12.90 15.41
CA ILE A 139 0.66 13.76 15.66
C ILE A 139 0.60 15.00 14.75
N VAL A 140 0.34 14.83 13.46
CA VAL A 140 0.26 15.94 12.51
C VAL A 140 -0.86 16.92 12.90
N VAL A 141 -2.05 16.42 13.24
CA VAL A 141 -3.17 17.26 13.67
C VAL A 141 -2.81 18.04 14.93
N ILE A 142 -2.18 17.40 15.92
CA ILE A 142 -1.79 18.09 17.18
C ILE A 142 -0.70 19.13 16.91
N THR A 143 0.30 18.83 16.11
CA THR A 143 1.43 19.74 15.85
C THR A 143 1.04 20.91 14.93
N GLN A 144 0.07 20.71 14.03
CA GLN A 144 -0.36 21.72 13.06
C GLN A 144 -1.79 22.22 13.29
N PHE A 145 -2.26 22.17 14.53
CA PHE A 145 -3.65 22.51 14.89
C PHE A 145 -4.09 23.88 14.36
N LYS A 146 -3.20 24.91 14.42
CA LYS A 146 -3.47 26.24 13.88
C LYS A 146 -3.69 26.25 12.36
N GLN A 147 -2.89 25.50 11.62
CA GLN A 147 -3.00 25.45 10.15
C GLN A 147 -4.23 24.65 9.71
N VAL A 148 -4.57 23.61 10.46
CA VAL A 148 -5.81 22.85 10.24
C VAL A 148 -7.04 23.75 10.49
N GLY A 149 -7.02 24.58 11.54
CA GLY A 149 -8.08 25.56 11.80
C GLY A 149 -8.24 26.57 10.64
N ILE A 150 -7.15 27.20 10.22
CA ILE A 150 -7.17 28.16 9.08
C ILE A 150 -7.66 27.48 7.79
N PHE A 151 -7.29 26.22 7.56
CA PHE A 151 -7.76 25.48 6.39
C PHE A 151 -9.27 25.21 6.44
N LEU A 152 -9.80 24.86 7.61
CA LEU A 152 -11.24 24.64 7.82
C LEU A 152 -12.02 25.94 7.68
N ASP A 153 -11.56 27.02 8.31
CA ASP A 153 -12.20 28.35 8.22
C ASP A 153 -12.31 28.86 6.77
N ASN A 154 -11.29 28.57 5.94
CA ASN A 154 -11.28 28.94 4.52
C ASN A 154 -12.11 28.00 3.63
N ASN A 155 -12.58 26.86 4.15
CA ASN A 155 -13.33 25.85 3.40
C ASN A 155 -14.59 25.41 4.17
N GLN A 156 -15.58 26.31 4.26
CA GLN A 156 -16.83 26.10 5.02
C GLN A 156 -17.56 24.80 4.65
N GLU A 157 -17.54 24.37 3.39
CA GLU A 157 -18.11 23.09 2.96
C GLU A 157 -17.43 21.87 3.62
N ILE A 158 -16.11 21.96 3.85
CA ILE A 158 -15.33 20.92 4.51
C ILE A 158 -15.58 20.98 6.02
N GLU A 159 -15.64 22.18 6.58
CA GLU A 159 -15.95 22.40 7.99
C GLU A 159 -17.31 21.80 8.36
N GLU A 160 -18.38 22.11 7.60
CA GLU A 160 -19.69 21.52 7.82
C GLU A 160 -19.69 19.99 7.70
N LYS A 161 -19.00 19.43 6.71
CA LYS A 161 -18.88 17.98 6.56
C LYS A 161 -18.13 17.35 7.73
N VAL A 162 -17.06 17.97 8.19
CA VAL A 162 -16.27 17.49 9.34
C VAL A 162 -17.10 17.59 10.62
N VAL A 163 -17.74 18.73 10.89
CA VAL A 163 -18.60 18.93 12.08
C VAL A 163 -19.78 17.93 12.08
N ASN A 164 -20.44 17.76 10.94
CA ASN A 164 -21.54 16.79 10.80
C ASN A 164 -21.05 15.34 10.94
N MET A 165 -19.83 15.02 10.49
CA MET A 165 -19.22 13.73 10.72
C MET A 165 -18.91 13.49 12.22
N PHE A 166 -18.48 14.53 12.95
CA PHE A 166 -18.26 14.49 14.39
C PHE A 166 -19.55 14.36 15.20
N HIS A 167 -20.66 14.93 14.74
CA HIS A 167 -21.98 14.79 15.35
C HIS A 167 -22.74 13.53 14.93
N SER A 168 -22.24 12.84 13.90
CA SER A 168 -22.88 11.63 13.40
C SER A 168 -22.65 10.45 14.35
N SER A 169 -23.73 9.69 14.64
CA SER A 169 -23.69 8.46 15.42
C SER A 169 -22.66 7.44 14.94
N TRP A 170 -22.25 7.53 13.67
CA TRP A 170 -21.20 6.70 13.06
C TRP A 170 -19.83 6.92 13.71
N MET A 171 -19.53 8.13 14.16
CA MET A 171 -18.24 8.40 14.78
C MET A 171 -18.14 7.80 16.20
N LEU A 172 -19.23 7.82 16.95
CA LEU A 172 -19.31 7.09 18.23
C LEU A 172 -19.07 5.59 17.99
N LEU A 173 -19.65 5.04 16.93
CA LEU A 173 -19.48 3.63 16.55
C LEU A 173 -18.01 3.33 16.16
N VAL A 174 -17.36 4.19 15.39
CA VAL A 174 -15.93 4.07 15.04
C VAL A 174 -15.05 4.16 16.29
N LEU A 175 -15.31 5.08 17.20
CA LEU A 175 -14.56 5.22 18.45
C LEU A 175 -14.74 3.98 19.34
N VAL A 176 -15.96 3.44 19.45
CA VAL A 176 -16.25 2.22 20.21
C VAL A 176 -15.53 1.01 19.57
N VAL A 177 -15.53 0.90 18.24
CA VAL A 177 -14.82 -0.18 17.54
C VAL A 177 -13.32 -0.06 17.74
N LEU A 178 -12.75 1.15 17.65
CA LEU A 178 -11.31 1.38 17.90
C LEU A 178 -10.95 1.07 19.35
N ALA A 179 -11.76 1.46 20.31
CA ALA A 179 -11.57 1.15 21.74
C ALA A 179 -11.66 -0.37 21.98
N ALA A 180 -12.63 -1.05 21.36
CA ALA A 180 -12.80 -2.50 21.46
C ALA A 180 -11.62 -3.26 20.84
N VAL A 181 -11.12 -2.82 19.68
CA VAL A 181 -9.93 -3.39 19.03
C VAL A 181 -8.68 -3.16 19.88
N GLY A 182 -8.50 -1.96 20.42
CA GLY A 182 -7.39 -1.64 21.33
C GLY A 182 -7.44 -2.48 22.60
N TRP A 183 -8.63 -2.66 23.19
CA TRP A 183 -8.82 -3.50 24.38
C TRP A 183 -8.58 -4.99 24.11
N LEU A 184 -9.05 -5.51 22.97
CA LEU A 184 -8.79 -6.89 22.51
C LEU A 184 -7.29 -7.12 22.30
N PHE A 185 -6.60 -6.18 21.67
CA PHE A 185 -5.16 -6.25 21.45
C PHE A 185 -4.37 -6.22 22.76
N TRP A 186 -4.75 -5.33 23.70
CA TRP A 186 -4.16 -5.30 25.03
C TRP A 186 -4.39 -6.60 25.81
N ARG A 187 -5.60 -7.18 25.70
CA ARG A 187 -5.95 -8.46 26.34
C ARG A 187 -5.16 -9.63 25.75
N LEU A 188 -4.93 -9.65 24.43
CA LEU A 188 -4.12 -10.66 23.75
C LEU A 188 -2.65 -10.58 24.19
N ILE A 189 -2.07 -9.39 24.24
CA ILE A 189 -0.69 -9.19 24.72
C ILE A 189 -0.55 -9.62 26.19
N ARG A 190 -1.51 -9.30 27.01
CA ARG A 190 -1.50 -9.73 28.42
C ARG A 190 -1.57 -11.25 28.56
N LYS A 191 -2.35 -11.92 27.72
CA LYS A 191 -2.51 -13.39 27.76
C LYS A 191 -1.27 -14.13 27.26
N THR A 192 -0.53 -13.57 26.31
CA THR A 192 0.74 -14.16 25.84
C THR A 192 1.87 -14.02 26.84
N ARG A 193 1.96 -12.90 27.55
CA ARG A 193 2.95 -12.71 28.63
C ARG A 193 2.75 -13.62 29.84
N PHE A 194 1.53 -14.09 30.09
CA PHE A 194 1.25 -15.03 31.20
C PHE A 194 1.51 -16.50 30.87
N LYS A 195 1.77 -16.84 29.59
CA LYS A 195 2.04 -18.22 29.17
C LYS A 195 3.55 -18.55 29.11
N GLU A 196 4.41 -17.54 29.29
CA GLU A 196 5.88 -17.68 29.34
C GLU A 196 6.45 -17.63 30.76
N ARG A 197 5.61 -17.62 31.80
CA ARG A 197 5.98 -17.88 33.19
C ARG A 197 5.32 -19.19 33.63
#